data_ae8cf1fd5b4f06695906fe64ded96b11
#
_entry.id   ae8cf1fd5b4f06695906fe64ded96b11
#
_cell.length_a   1.000
_cell.length_b   1.000
_cell.length_c   1.000
_cell.angle_alpha   90.00
_cell.angle_beta   90.00
_cell.angle_gamma   90.00
#
_symmetry.space_group_name_H-M   'P 1'
#
loop_
_entity.id
_entity.type
_entity.pdbx_description
1 polymer ?
#
loop_
_entity_poly.entity_id
_entity_poly.type
_entity_poly.pdbx_seq_one_letter_code
_entity_poly.pdbx_strand_id
1 'polypeptide(L)'
;MKLEYAGHKIVCNDIMGIRVFKGREEIIFLEITFDEYDSLGDAMQIYIGESYNDGAVMSDILIFDNGDTLFNIDPEYEKNGISGEVAEILDKYNIENNKEYGLLLKIRDINDGIEIFKQALRELYEFYLN
;
A
#
# COMPACT_ATOMS: atom_id res chain seq x y z
N MET A 1 0.36 12.67 14.75
CA MET A 1 -0.23 11.55 15.51
C MET A 1 0.79 10.43 15.61
N LYS A 2 0.91 9.83 16.76
CA LYS A 2 1.76 8.66 16.96
C LYS A 2 0.89 7.43 17.15
N LEU A 3 1.14 6.41 16.35
CA LEU A 3 0.42 5.15 16.40
C LEU A 3 1.44 4.03 16.55
N GLU A 4 1.09 2.99 17.29
CA GLU A 4 1.91 1.79 17.39
C GLU A 4 1.16 0.60 16.81
N TYR A 5 1.86 -0.17 15.96
CA TYR A 5 1.33 -1.38 15.36
C TYR A 5 2.42 -2.44 15.31
N ALA A 6 2.14 -3.62 15.89
CA ALA A 6 3.07 -4.76 15.88
C ALA A 6 4.47 -4.41 16.41
N GLY A 7 4.55 -3.54 17.44
CA GLY A 7 5.82 -3.09 17.99
C GLY A 7 6.50 -1.97 17.20
N HIS A 8 5.92 -1.53 16.09
CA HIS A 8 6.44 -0.44 15.28
C HIS A 8 5.70 0.86 15.56
N LYS A 9 6.46 1.95 15.72
CA LYS A 9 5.87 3.29 15.86
C LYS A 9 5.67 3.91 14.49
N ILE A 10 4.43 4.30 14.19
CA ILE A 10 4.10 5.04 12.97
C ILE A 10 4.11 6.52 13.33
N VAL A 11 4.99 7.28 12.67
CA VAL A 11 5.16 8.71 12.92
C VAL A 11 4.80 9.46 11.63
N CYS A 12 3.52 9.78 11.46
CA CYS A 12 3.03 10.53 10.33
C CYS A 12 2.14 11.65 10.85
N ASN A 13 2.37 12.86 10.35
CA ASN A 13 1.60 14.03 10.77
C ASN A 13 0.31 14.22 9.97
N ASP A 14 0.21 13.54 8.85
CA ASP A 14 -0.89 13.68 7.89
C ASP A 14 -1.95 12.58 8.01
N ILE A 15 -1.96 11.82 9.09
CA ILE A 15 -2.99 10.80 9.30
C ILE A 15 -4.31 11.47 9.68
N MET A 16 -5.33 11.23 8.86
CA MET A 16 -6.68 11.77 9.03
C MET A 16 -7.60 10.76 9.72
N GLY A 17 -7.40 9.47 9.50
CA GLY A 17 -8.24 8.44 10.10
C GLY A 17 -7.57 7.08 10.08
N ILE A 18 -7.97 6.23 11.03
CA ILE A 18 -7.47 4.86 11.15
C ILE A 18 -8.65 3.94 11.42
N ARG A 19 -8.69 2.83 10.70
CA ARG A 19 -9.67 1.78 10.93
C ARG A 19 -8.96 0.45 11.06
N VAL A 20 -9.33 -0.32 12.08
CA VAL A 20 -8.84 -1.69 12.27
C VAL A 20 -9.87 -2.64 11.66
N PHE A 21 -9.41 -3.61 10.88
CA PHE A 21 -10.29 -4.63 10.34
C PHE A 21 -9.61 -6.00 10.41
N LYS A 22 -10.43 -7.05 10.42
CA LYS A 22 -9.95 -8.42 10.42
C LYS A 22 -10.09 -9.01 9.02
N GLY A 23 -8.97 -9.52 8.49
CA GLY A 23 -8.96 -10.29 7.27
C GLY A 23 -9.29 -11.75 7.51
N ARG A 24 -9.11 -12.57 6.49
CA ARG A 24 -9.23 -14.02 6.61
C ARG A 24 -8.24 -14.53 7.67
N GLU A 25 -8.61 -15.60 8.37
CA GLU A 25 -7.79 -16.21 9.43
C GLU A 25 -7.54 -15.29 10.61
N GLU A 26 -8.42 -14.32 10.81
CA GLU A 26 -8.38 -13.36 11.91
C GLU A 26 -7.11 -12.48 11.96
N ILE A 27 -6.44 -12.31 10.84
CA ILE A 27 -5.31 -11.40 10.72
C ILE A 27 -5.84 -9.97 10.80
N ILE A 28 -5.24 -9.18 11.69
CA ILE A 28 -5.62 -7.78 11.91
C ILE A 28 -4.81 -6.89 10.98
N PHE A 29 -5.51 -6.04 10.25
CA PHE A 29 -4.90 -5.03 9.38
C PHE A 29 -5.31 -3.65 9.84
N LEU A 30 -4.48 -2.66 9.55
CA LEU A 30 -4.83 -1.25 9.71
C LEU A 30 -5.16 -0.66 8.34
N GLU A 31 -6.24 0.11 8.27
CA GLU A 31 -6.51 1.00 7.15
C GLU A 31 -6.18 2.41 7.62
N ILE A 32 -5.26 3.07 6.92
CA ILE A 32 -4.86 4.43 7.25
C ILE A 32 -5.26 5.37 6.12
N THR A 33 -6.00 6.41 6.46
CA THR A 33 -6.38 7.48 5.54
C THR A 33 -5.53 8.70 5.86
N PHE A 34 -4.88 9.25 4.83
CA PHE A 34 -4.01 10.41 4.97
C PHE A 34 -4.70 11.69 4.50
N ASP A 35 -4.32 12.82 5.07
CA ASP A 35 -4.69 14.15 4.58
C ASP A 35 -3.76 14.50 3.41
N GLU A 36 -3.82 13.67 2.40
CA GLU A 36 -3.11 13.80 1.14
C GLU A 36 -3.99 13.16 0.08
N TYR A 37 -4.11 13.79 -1.08
CA TYR A 37 -5.05 13.38 -2.10
C TYR A 37 -4.32 12.90 -3.34
N ASP A 38 -4.85 11.85 -3.97
CA ASP A 38 -4.34 11.36 -5.24
C ASP A 38 -4.80 12.27 -6.39
N SER A 39 -4.37 11.93 -7.61
CA SER A 39 -4.69 12.72 -8.81
C SER A 39 -6.17 12.73 -9.17
N LEU A 40 -6.95 11.82 -8.61
CA LEU A 40 -8.39 11.74 -8.83
C LEU A 40 -9.19 12.52 -7.79
N GLY A 41 -8.51 13.10 -6.79
CA GLY A 41 -9.16 13.87 -5.74
C GLY A 41 -9.61 13.06 -4.53
N ASP A 42 -9.26 11.78 -4.47
CA ASP A 42 -9.59 10.92 -3.34
C ASP A 42 -8.47 10.94 -2.30
N ALA A 43 -8.84 10.91 -1.02
CA ALA A 43 -7.86 10.82 0.05
C ALA A 43 -7.06 9.52 -0.08
N MET A 44 -5.74 9.64 0.07
CA MET A 44 -4.85 8.50 -0.06
C MET A 44 -5.05 7.53 1.09
N GLN A 45 -5.32 6.27 0.76
CA GLN A 45 -5.50 5.21 1.76
C GLN A 45 -4.50 4.10 1.51
N ILE A 46 -3.92 3.60 2.59
CA ILE A 46 -3.08 2.41 2.55
C ILE A 46 -3.49 1.45 3.65
N TYR A 47 -3.11 0.22 3.48
CA TYR A 47 -3.36 -0.86 4.44
C TYR A 47 -2.04 -1.39 4.94
N ILE A 48 -1.98 -1.73 6.22
CA ILE A 48 -0.77 -2.27 6.84
C ILE A 48 -1.12 -3.55 7.57
N GLY A 49 -0.34 -4.60 7.30
CA GLY A 49 -0.48 -5.89 7.94
C GLY A 49 0.87 -6.50 8.27
N GLU A 50 0.86 -7.58 9.02
CA GLU A 50 2.05 -8.36 9.32
C GLU A 50 2.16 -9.55 8.37
N SER A 51 3.39 -9.86 7.98
CA SER A 51 3.68 -11.08 7.22
C SER A 51 3.99 -12.22 8.19
N TYR A 52 3.27 -13.33 8.04
CA TYR A 52 3.54 -14.55 8.81
C TYR A 52 4.17 -15.59 7.90
N ASN A 53 5.31 -16.13 8.32
CA ASN A 53 5.99 -17.22 7.66
C ASN A 53 6.05 -18.41 8.62
N ASP A 54 5.26 -19.44 8.37
CA ASP A 54 5.33 -20.80 8.93
C ASP A 54 5.97 -20.93 10.33
N GLY A 55 5.48 -20.16 11.31
CA GLY A 55 5.97 -20.24 12.68
C GLY A 55 7.29 -19.54 12.93
N ALA A 56 7.91 -18.92 11.93
CA ALA A 56 9.12 -18.13 12.11
C ALA A 56 8.78 -16.75 12.69
N VAL A 57 9.75 -16.13 13.35
CA VAL A 57 9.62 -14.74 13.78
C VAL A 57 9.38 -13.87 12.57
N MET A 58 8.32 -13.10 12.63
CA MET A 58 7.93 -12.21 11.56
C MET A 58 9.01 -11.16 11.31
N SER A 59 9.36 -10.96 10.04
CA SER A 59 10.42 -10.04 9.68
C SER A 59 9.94 -8.81 8.93
N ASP A 60 8.81 -8.91 8.20
CA ASP A 60 8.35 -7.86 7.30
C ASP A 60 6.96 -7.36 7.64
N ILE A 61 6.77 -6.07 7.39
CA ILE A 61 5.45 -5.44 7.37
C ILE A 61 4.96 -5.42 5.93
N LEU A 62 3.67 -5.68 5.74
CA LEU A 62 3.01 -5.58 4.44
C LEU A 62 2.33 -4.21 4.34
N ILE A 63 2.60 -3.49 3.25
CA ILE A 63 1.88 -2.25 2.92
C ILE A 63 1.23 -2.47 1.57
N PHE A 64 -0.08 -2.25 1.47
CA PHE A 64 -0.82 -2.57 0.26
C PHE A 64 -2.01 -1.62 0.05
N ASP A 65 -2.57 -1.63 -1.16
CA ASP A 65 -3.67 -0.74 -1.54
C ASP A 65 -5.01 -1.46 -1.72
N ASN A 66 -5.05 -2.76 -1.50
CA ASN A 66 -6.25 -3.59 -1.68
C ASN A 66 -6.80 -3.60 -3.13
N GLY A 67 -5.94 -3.35 -4.11
CA GLY A 67 -6.30 -3.42 -5.54
C GLY A 67 -6.86 -2.13 -6.14
N ASP A 68 -7.04 -1.08 -5.35
CA ASP A 68 -7.74 0.12 -5.81
C ASP A 68 -6.98 0.92 -6.86
N THR A 69 -5.66 1.02 -6.75
CA THR A 69 -4.87 1.88 -7.63
C THR A 69 -4.91 1.41 -9.08
N LEU A 70 -4.58 0.14 -9.34
CA LEU A 70 -4.60 -0.38 -10.71
C LEU A 70 -6.00 -0.36 -11.29
N PHE A 71 -7.02 -0.65 -10.49
CA PHE A 71 -8.40 -0.56 -10.93
C PHE A 71 -8.75 0.85 -11.40
N ASN A 72 -8.26 1.87 -10.69
CA ASN A 72 -8.55 3.27 -11.02
C ASN A 72 -7.80 3.75 -12.26
N ILE A 73 -6.53 3.38 -12.43
CA ILE A 73 -5.69 3.92 -13.50
C ILE A 73 -5.63 3.05 -14.74
N ASP A 74 -5.90 1.75 -14.62
CA ASP A 74 -5.82 0.80 -15.73
C ASP A 74 -6.87 -0.31 -15.55
N PRO A 75 -8.17 0.00 -15.70
CA PRO A 75 -9.24 -0.96 -15.42
C PRO A 75 -9.23 -2.19 -16.31
N GLU A 76 -8.49 -2.16 -17.42
CA GLU A 76 -8.36 -3.30 -18.34
C GLU A 76 -7.14 -4.17 -18.04
N TYR A 77 -6.40 -3.89 -16.96
CA TYR A 77 -5.13 -4.60 -16.69
C TYR A 77 -5.30 -6.10 -16.51
N GLU A 78 -6.43 -6.57 -16.02
CA GLU A 78 -6.70 -8.00 -15.87
C GLU A 78 -6.76 -8.73 -17.19
N LYS A 79 -7.23 -8.06 -18.24
CA LYS A 79 -7.31 -8.61 -19.61
C LYS A 79 -6.01 -8.47 -20.36
N ASN A 80 -5.40 -7.29 -20.28
CA ASN A 80 -4.30 -6.89 -21.16
C ASN A 80 -2.93 -6.90 -20.47
N GLY A 81 -2.90 -7.17 -19.15
CA GLY A 81 -1.71 -7.00 -18.34
C GLY A 81 -1.45 -5.52 -18.05
N ILE A 82 -0.53 -5.24 -17.16
CA ILE A 82 -0.16 -3.86 -16.83
C ILE A 82 0.72 -3.29 -17.94
N SER A 83 0.64 -1.98 -18.16
CA SER A 83 1.49 -1.31 -19.15
C SER A 83 2.96 -1.35 -18.73
N GLY A 84 3.88 -1.22 -19.71
CA GLY A 84 5.32 -1.22 -19.44
C GLY A 84 5.74 -0.10 -18.51
N GLU A 85 5.14 1.08 -18.64
CA GLU A 85 5.43 2.24 -17.78
C GLU A 85 4.98 2.02 -16.35
N VAL A 86 3.82 1.41 -16.15
CA VAL A 86 3.34 1.04 -14.80
C VAL A 86 4.28 0.00 -14.19
N ALA A 87 4.66 -1.01 -14.96
CA ALA A 87 5.61 -2.03 -14.50
C ALA A 87 6.95 -1.43 -14.08
N GLU A 88 7.47 -0.45 -14.81
CA GLU A 88 8.71 0.25 -14.47
C GLU A 88 8.61 0.98 -13.13
N ILE A 89 7.48 1.66 -12.88
CA ILE A 89 7.26 2.35 -11.61
C ILE A 89 7.21 1.34 -10.46
N LEU A 90 6.48 0.24 -10.61
CA LEU A 90 6.41 -0.81 -9.59
C LEU A 90 7.78 -1.40 -9.28
N ASP A 91 8.57 -1.69 -10.31
CA ASP A 91 9.92 -2.23 -10.16
C ASP A 91 10.85 -1.25 -9.43
N LYS A 92 10.74 0.04 -9.74
CA LYS A 92 11.53 1.09 -9.11
C LYS A 92 11.37 1.10 -7.59
N TYR A 93 10.18 0.80 -7.09
CA TYR A 93 9.87 0.83 -5.65
C TYR A 93 9.79 -0.56 -5.02
N ASN A 94 10.12 -1.62 -5.75
CA ASN A 94 10.01 -3.01 -5.30
C ASN A 94 8.57 -3.39 -4.87
N ILE A 95 7.60 -2.86 -5.59
CA ILE A 95 6.19 -3.15 -5.33
C ILE A 95 5.74 -4.26 -6.29
N GLU A 96 5.17 -5.33 -5.73
CA GLU A 96 4.61 -6.40 -6.54
C GLU A 96 3.12 -6.18 -6.82
N ASN A 97 2.64 -6.67 -7.96
CA ASN A 97 1.22 -6.76 -8.25
C ASN A 97 0.72 -8.11 -7.75
N ASN A 98 0.09 -8.11 -6.59
CA ASN A 98 -0.34 -9.32 -5.88
C ASN A 98 -1.84 -9.51 -6.06
N LYS A 99 -2.26 -10.75 -6.32
CA LYS A 99 -3.69 -11.04 -6.53
C LYS A 99 -4.54 -10.84 -5.30
N GLU A 100 -3.96 -11.08 -4.12
CA GLU A 100 -4.69 -10.99 -2.85
C GLU A 100 -4.71 -9.59 -2.28
N TYR A 101 -3.58 -8.89 -2.35
CA TYR A 101 -3.39 -7.58 -1.70
C TYR A 101 -3.44 -6.39 -2.65
N GLY A 102 -3.42 -6.62 -3.96
CA GLY A 102 -3.23 -5.56 -4.94
C GLY A 102 -1.77 -5.17 -5.06
N LEU A 103 -1.47 -3.89 -5.05
CA LEU A 103 -0.08 -3.43 -4.98
C LEU A 103 0.45 -3.70 -3.58
N LEU A 104 1.60 -4.35 -3.48
CA LEU A 104 2.13 -4.84 -2.22
C LEU A 104 3.61 -4.53 -2.06
N LEU A 105 3.96 -3.87 -0.97
CA LEU A 105 5.34 -3.63 -0.55
C LEU A 105 5.60 -4.39 0.74
N LYS A 106 6.66 -5.20 0.75
CA LYS A 106 7.15 -5.90 1.94
C LYS A 106 8.40 -5.17 2.44
N ILE A 107 8.37 -4.70 3.66
CA ILE A 107 9.46 -3.88 4.18
C ILE A 107 9.56 -4.03 5.71
N ARG A 108 10.77 -3.84 6.25
CA ARG A 108 11.00 -3.92 7.69
C ARG A 108 10.70 -2.62 8.41
N ASP A 109 11.10 -1.49 7.84
CA ASP A 109 10.86 -0.18 8.43
C ASP A 109 9.52 0.37 7.95
N ILE A 110 8.56 0.43 8.86
CA ILE A 110 7.19 0.81 8.52
C ILE A 110 7.08 2.27 8.04
N ASN A 111 7.87 3.17 8.61
CA ASN A 111 7.81 4.60 8.24
C ASN A 111 8.42 4.84 6.87
N ASP A 112 9.56 4.22 6.58
CA ASP A 112 10.15 4.26 5.23
C ASP A 112 9.20 3.64 4.22
N GLY A 113 8.57 2.52 4.58
CA GLY A 113 7.62 1.84 3.70
C GLY A 113 6.41 2.69 3.36
N ILE A 114 5.85 3.40 4.34
CA ILE A 114 4.73 4.31 4.11
C ILE A 114 5.12 5.40 3.10
N GLU A 115 6.28 6.03 3.28
CA GLU A 115 6.73 7.08 2.37
C GLU A 115 7.02 6.55 0.96
N ILE A 116 7.68 5.40 0.86
CA ILE A 116 7.94 4.73 -0.43
C ILE A 116 6.63 4.43 -1.14
N PHE A 117 5.68 3.84 -0.42
CA PHE A 117 4.41 3.45 -1.00
C PHE A 117 3.60 4.67 -1.48
N LYS A 118 3.54 5.72 -0.67
CA LYS A 118 2.86 6.97 -1.05
C LYS A 118 3.51 7.59 -2.29
N GLN A 119 4.84 7.60 -2.35
CA GLN A 119 5.55 8.14 -3.51
C GLN A 119 5.25 7.34 -4.78
N ALA A 120 5.19 6.02 -4.67
CA ALA A 120 4.81 5.17 -5.80
C ALA A 120 3.38 5.45 -6.28
N LEU A 121 2.43 5.60 -5.35
CA LEU A 121 1.06 5.95 -5.70
C LEU A 121 0.99 7.30 -6.42
N ARG A 122 1.73 8.30 -5.95
CA ARG A 122 1.80 9.62 -6.61
C ARG A 122 2.28 9.50 -8.04
N GLU A 123 3.35 8.75 -8.28
CA GLU A 123 3.90 8.56 -9.63
C GLU A 123 2.93 7.80 -10.54
N LEU A 124 2.25 6.79 -10.03
CA LEU A 124 1.25 6.04 -10.79
C LEU A 124 0.07 6.94 -11.21
N TYR A 125 -0.44 7.74 -10.32
CA TYR A 125 -1.54 8.65 -10.64
C TYR A 125 -1.12 9.78 -11.56
N GLU A 126 0.10 10.31 -11.42
CA GLU A 126 0.65 11.31 -12.34
C GLU A 126 0.78 10.74 -13.75
N PHE A 127 1.26 9.50 -13.88
CA PHE A 127 1.34 8.82 -15.17
C PHE A 127 -0.04 8.71 -15.81
N TYR A 128 -1.05 8.36 -15.05
CA TYR A 128 -2.41 8.22 -15.57
C TYR A 128 -2.97 9.52 -16.15
N LEU A 129 -2.66 10.67 -15.52
CA LEU A 129 -3.15 11.97 -15.97
C LEU A 129 -2.39 12.51 -17.19
N ASN A 130 -1.24 12.02 -17.47
CA ASN A 130 -0.44 12.40 -18.63
C ASN A 130 -0.63 11.40 -19.76
#